data_e4b4d266c91efcb96a55843552f19234
#
_entry.id   e4b4d266c91efcb96a55843552f19234
#
_cell.length_a   1.000
_cell.length_b   1.000
_cell.length_c   1.000
_cell.angle_alpha   90.00
_cell.angle_beta   90.00
_cell.angle_gamma   90.00
#
_symmetry.space_group_name_H-M   'P 1'
#
loop_
_entity.id
_entity.type
_entity.pdbx_description
1 polymer ?
#
loop_
_entity_poly.entity_id
_entity_poly.type
_entity_poly.pdbx_seq_one_letter_code
_entity_poly.pdbx_strand_id
1 'polypeptide(L)'
;MGKLYVVPTPVGNLEDMTFRAIRILQEVDLIAAEDTRNSIKLLNHFEIHTPMTSYHEYNKYDKGRELVQKLLAGTNIALITDAGTPGISDPGEELVKMAYEAGIEVTSLPGACACVTALTLSGLSTRRFVFEAFLPPDKKEHKLALERLKNETRTMIVYEAPHHLLKTLRELLETLGNRRLTLCRELTKKHETAWQTTIEDAIIRYE
;
A
#
# COMPACT_ATOMS: atom_id res chain seq x y z
N MET A 1 -9.11 -27.47 -1.82
CA MET A 1 -8.42 -26.25 -2.26
C MET A 1 -8.74 -25.17 -1.24
N GLY A 2 -7.73 -24.53 -0.72
CA GLY A 2 -7.88 -23.39 0.21
C GLY A 2 -8.18 -22.10 -0.53
N LYS A 3 -8.32 -21.01 0.22
CA LYS A 3 -8.67 -19.67 -0.28
C LYS A 3 -7.65 -18.64 0.17
N LEU A 4 -7.30 -17.72 -0.71
CA LEU A 4 -6.45 -16.58 -0.40
C LEU A 4 -7.34 -15.38 0.00
N TYR A 5 -7.06 -14.81 1.16
CA TYR A 5 -7.69 -13.58 1.64
C TYR A 5 -6.69 -12.44 1.63
N VAL A 6 -6.97 -11.37 0.89
CA VAL A 6 -6.20 -10.12 0.95
C VAL A 6 -6.83 -9.27 2.05
N VAL A 7 -6.11 -9.07 3.15
CA VAL A 7 -6.66 -8.49 4.38
C VAL A 7 -5.98 -7.16 4.69
N PRO A 8 -6.67 -6.03 4.58
CA PRO A 8 -6.15 -4.72 4.94
C PRO A 8 -5.82 -4.63 6.43
N THR A 9 -4.70 -3.98 6.74
CA THR A 9 -4.27 -3.61 8.09
C THR A 9 -4.33 -2.09 8.26
N PRO A 10 -4.36 -1.57 9.50
CA PRO A 10 -4.37 -0.13 9.73
C PRO A 10 -3.18 0.59 9.12
N VAL A 11 -3.40 1.81 8.61
CA VAL A 11 -2.32 2.68 8.10
C VAL A 11 -1.57 3.38 9.24
N GLY A 12 -2.26 3.67 10.34
CA GLY A 12 -1.65 4.36 11.48
C GLY A 12 -2.53 4.41 12.73
N ASN A 13 -3.75 3.90 12.67
CA ASN A 13 -4.71 3.87 13.78
C ASN A 13 -5.35 2.48 13.87
N LEU A 14 -5.20 1.82 15.01
CA LEU A 14 -5.73 0.47 15.22
C LEU A 14 -7.27 0.39 15.13
N GLU A 15 -7.98 1.51 15.34
CA GLU A 15 -9.43 1.59 15.18
C GLU A 15 -9.90 1.43 13.73
N ASP A 16 -8.99 1.58 12.74
CA ASP A 16 -9.29 1.34 11.32
C ASP A 16 -9.30 -0.16 10.95
N MET A 17 -9.02 -1.05 11.92
CA MET A 17 -9.13 -2.49 11.72
C MET A 17 -10.59 -2.92 11.67
N THR A 18 -11.00 -3.56 10.58
CA THR A 18 -12.39 -3.99 10.43
C THR A 18 -12.68 -5.27 11.24
N PHE A 19 -13.90 -5.40 11.79
CA PHE A 19 -14.35 -6.65 12.44
C PHE A 19 -14.20 -7.88 11.54
N ARG A 20 -14.44 -7.72 10.23
CA ARG A 20 -14.27 -8.81 9.27
C ARG A 20 -12.81 -9.20 9.10
N ALA A 21 -11.88 -8.25 9.10
CA ALA A 21 -10.45 -8.54 9.02
C ALA A 21 -9.98 -9.31 10.25
N ILE A 22 -10.36 -8.89 11.46
CA ILE A 22 -10.04 -9.59 12.71
C ILE A 22 -10.54 -11.04 12.64
N ARG A 23 -11.82 -11.25 12.30
CA ARG A 23 -12.42 -12.59 12.20
C ARG A 23 -11.69 -13.46 11.19
N ILE A 24 -11.40 -12.97 9.98
CA ILE A 24 -10.70 -13.75 8.96
C ILE A 24 -9.28 -14.12 9.41
N LEU A 25 -8.56 -13.18 10.04
CA LEU A 25 -7.21 -13.47 10.55
C LEU A 25 -7.20 -14.52 11.68
N GLN A 26 -8.31 -14.64 12.44
CA GLN A 26 -8.49 -15.68 13.45
C GLN A 26 -8.89 -17.04 12.85
N GLU A 27 -9.60 -17.03 11.71
CA GLU A 27 -10.17 -18.24 11.08
C GLU A 27 -9.22 -18.95 10.09
N VAL A 28 -8.26 -18.23 9.47
CA VAL A 28 -7.35 -18.82 8.48
C VAL A 28 -6.30 -19.70 9.14
N ASP A 29 -5.70 -20.60 8.36
CA ASP A 29 -4.68 -21.52 8.83
C ASP A 29 -3.28 -20.90 8.91
N LEU A 30 -3.04 -19.85 8.10
CA LEU A 30 -1.74 -19.20 7.99
C LEU A 30 -1.90 -17.73 7.61
N ILE A 31 -1.06 -16.87 8.17
CA ILE A 31 -0.94 -15.46 7.78
C ILE A 31 0.41 -15.26 7.08
N ALA A 32 0.39 -14.78 5.83
CA ALA A 32 1.55 -14.31 5.10
C ALA A 32 1.70 -12.80 5.34
N ALA A 33 2.77 -12.37 5.99
CA ALA A 33 3.00 -11.01 6.42
C ALA A 33 4.29 -10.44 5.84
N GLU A 34 4.29 -9.15 5.49
CA GLU A 34 5.46 -8.46 4.93
C GLU A 34 6.62 -8.41 5.94
N ASP A 35 6.39 -7.87 7.13
CA ASP A 35 7.32 -7.96 8.27
C ASP A 35 6.62 -8.58 9.49
N THR A 36 6.99 -9.82 9.81
CA THR A 36 6.41 -10.55 10.93
C THR A 36 6.67 -9.89 12.29
N ARG A 37 7.76 -9.10 12.42
CA ARG A 37 8.11 -8.39 13.66
C ARG A 37 7.16 -7.20 13.92
N ASN A 38 6.67 -6.57 12.86
CA ASN A 38 5.66 -5.52 12.95
C ASN A 38 4.27 -6.11 13.10
N SER A 39 3.94 -7.10 12.30
CA SER A 39 2.64 -7.75 12.29
C SER A 39 2.28 -8.43 13.61
N ILE A 40 3.27 -9.01 14.34
CA ILE A 40 3.00 -9.66 15.64
C ILE A 40 2.41 -8.68 16.66
N LYS A 41 2.78 -7.39 16.60
CA LYS A 41 2.24 -6.36 17.51
C LYS A 41 0.76 -6.13 17.25
N LEU A 42 0.37 -6.05 15.97
CA LEU A 42 -1.02 -5.93 15.54
C LEU A 42 -1.84 -7.15 15.94
N LEU A 43 -1.33 -8.35 15.64
CA LEU A 43 -2.04 -9.59 15.94
C LEU A 43 -2.24 -9.79 17.44
N ASN A 44 -1.22 -9.51 18.26
CA ASN A 44 -1.33 -9.58 19.71
C ASN A 44 -2.35 -8.58 20.26
N HIS A 45 -2.46 -7.38 19.70
CA HIS A 45 -3.44 -6.38 20.11
C HIS A 45 -4.89 -6.87 19.94
N PHE A 46 -5.15 -7.63 18.87
CA PHE A 46 -6.47 -8.19 18.56
C PHE A 46 -6.62 -9.67 18.98
N GLU A 47 -5.70 -10.18 19.81
CA GLU A 47 -5.73 -11.57 20.31
C GLU A 47 -5.80 -12.63 19.19
N ILE A 48 -5.10 -12.36 18.08
CA ILE A 48 -4.99 -13.27 16.94
C ILE A 48 -3.74 -14.13 17.12
N HIS A 49 -3.92 -15.46 17.20
CA HIS A 49 -2.86 -16.43 17.46
C HIS A 49 -2.53 -17.30 16.25
N THR A 50 -3.06 -16.98 15.09
CA THR A 50 -2.82 -17.70 13.83
C THR A 50 -1.34 -17.67 13.47
N PRO A 51 -0.75 -18.81 13.06
CA PRO A 51 0.67 -18.87 12.65
C PRO A 51 0.97 -17.88 11.52
N MET A 52 2.18 -17.29 11.56
CA MET A 52 2.66 -16.37 10.53
C MET A 52 3.85 -16.92 9.76
N THR A 53 3.98 -16.48 8.52
CA THR A 53 5.18 -16.63 7.70
C THR A 53 5.51 -15.32 7.02
N SER A 54 6.79 -15.07 6.69
CA SER A 54 7.18 -13.87 5.97
C SER A 54 6.90 -13.99 4.47
N TYR A 55 6.38 -12.90 3.87
CA TYR A 55 6.19 -12.75 2.43
C TYR A 55 6.47 -11.30 2.06
N HIS A 56 7.64 -11.01 1.50
CA HIS A 56 8.15 -9.67 1.21
C HIS A 56 8.82 -9.60 -0.16
N GLU A 57 9.21 -8.42 -0.61
CA GLU A 57 9.76 -8.16 -1.94
C GLU A 57 10.91 -9.11 -2.32
N TYR A 58 11.81 -9.41 -1.37
CA TYR A 58 13.01 -10.21 -1.64
C TYR A 58 12.76 -11.73 -1.71
N ASN A 59 11.60 -12.21 -1.22
CA ASN A 59 11.26 -13.64 -1.26
C ASN A 59 9.99 -13.96 -2.05
N LYS A 60 9.34 -12.97 -2.66
CA LYS A 60 7.98 -13.07 -3.24
C LYS A 60 7.81 -14.20 -4.24
N TYR A 61 8.81 -14.52 -5.04
CA TYR A 61 8.69 -15.59 -6.04
C TYR A 61 8.78 -16.99 -5.43
N ASP A 62 9.82 -17.25 -4.61
CA ASP A 62 10.01 -18.58 -3.99
C ASP A 62 8.93 -18.85 -2.94
N LYS A 63 8.71 -17.87 -2.08
CA LYS A 63 7.68 -17.94 -1.04
C LYS A 63 6.27 -17.95 -1.63
N GLY A 64 6.04 -17.20 -2.69
CA GLY A 64 4.76 -17.22 -3.42
C GLY A 64 4.43 -18.60 -3.95
N ARG A 65 5.39 -19.30 -4.58
CA ARG A 65 5.21 -20.71 -5.02
C ARG A 65 4.88 -21.64 -3.85
N GLU A 66 5.59 -21.51 -2.72
CA GLU A 66 5.30 -22.31 -1.51
C GLU A 66 3.87 -22.06 -1.00
N LEU A 67 3.45 -20.81 -0.91
CA LEU A 67 2.11 -20.44 -0.45
C LEU A 67 1.02 -20.94 -1.41
N VAL A 68 1.23 -20.86 -2.71
CA VAL A 68 0.31 -21.44 -3.72
C VAL A 68 0.17 -22.95 -3.54
N GLN A 69 1.26 -23.68 -3.29
CA GLN A 69 1.17 -25.13 -3.02
C GLN A 69 0.37 -25.43 -1.74
N LYS A 70 0.51 -24.64 -0.69
CA LYS A 70 -0.30 -24.77 0.54
C LYS A 70 -1.78 -24.51 0.26
N LEU A 71 -2.11 -23.47 -0.52
CA LEU A 71 -3.47 -23.15 -0.95
C LEU A 71 -4.08 -24.30 -1.76
N LEU A 72 -3.33 -24.88 -2.71
CA LEU A 72 -3.76 -26.04 -3.48
C LEU A 72 -4.01 -27.27 -2.60
N ALA A 73 -3.22 -27.45 -1.54
CA ALA A 73 -3.39 -28.51 -0.56
C ALA A 73 -4.57 -28.28 0.42
N GLY A 74 -5.25 -27.14 0.36
CA GLY A 74 -6.44 -26.85 1.18
C GLY A 74 -6.24 -25.87 2.32
N THR A 75 -5.03 -25.32 2.50
CA THR A 75 -4.71 -24.31 3.53
C THR A 75 -5.34 -22.97 3.15
N ASN A 76 -6.12 -22.34 4.05
CA ASN A 76 -6.60 -20.97 3.89
C ASN A 76 -5.52 -19.99 4.35
N ILE A 77 -5.21 -19.02 3.53
CA ILE A 77 -4.13 -18.06 3.81
C ILE A 77 -4.66 -16.62 3.78
N ALA A 78 -4.31 -15.83 4.78
CA ALA A 78 -4.48 -14.39 4.76
C ALA A 78 -3.15 -13.72 4.41
N LEU A 79 -3.19 -12.83 3.42
CA LEU A 79 -2.08 -11.95 3.09
C LEU A 79 -2.30 -10.59 3.77
N ILE A 80 -1.31 -10.12 4.51
CA ILE A 80 -1.28 -8.78 5.12
C ILE A 80 0.02 -8.07 4.77
N THR A 81 -0.01 -6.75 4.80
CA THR A 81 1.15 -5.86 4.66
C THR A 81 1.37 -5.07 5.94
N ASP A 82 2.47 -4.33 6.04
CA ASP A 82 2.80 -3.52 7.23
C ASP A 82 1.77 -2.41 7.48
N ALA A 83 1.17 -1.86 6.41
CA ALA A 83 0.17 -0.80 6.52
C ALA A 83 -0.76 -0.75 5.29
N GLY A 84 -2.06 -0.81 5.51
CA GLY A 84 -3.07 -0.64 4.48
C GLY A 84 -3.45 -1.93 3.74
N THR A 85 -3.89 -1.80 2.51
CA THR A 85 -4.42 -2.88 1.67
C THR A 85 -3.28 -3.55 0.90
N PRO A 86 -3.06 -4.88 1.07
CA PRO A 86 -2.06 -5.61 0.31
C PRO A 86 -2.31 -5.55 -1.20
N GLY A 87 -1.22 -5.53 -1.97
CA GLY A 87 -1.26 -5.38 -3.43
C GLY A 87 -1.35 -3.94 -3.91
N ILE A 88 -1.33 -2.96 -2.99
CA ILE A 88 -1.27 -1.54 -3.31
C ILE A 88 0.12 -1.00 -2.95
N SER A 89 1.05 -1.07 -3.91
CA SER A 89 2.46 -0.69 -3.73
C SER A 89 3.28 -1.62 -2.82
N ASP A 90 2.97 -2.90 -2.84
CA ASP A 90 3.67 -3.95 -2.11
C ASP A 90 3.66 -5.28 -2.90
N PRO A 91 4.43 -6.32 -2.49
CA PRO A 91 4.56 -7.58 -3.23
C PRO A 91 3.29 -8.44 -3.26
N GLY A 92 2.22 -8.03 -2.60
CA GLY A 92 0.95 -8.75 -2.58
C GLY A 92 0.33 -8.97 -3.95
N GLU A 93 0.56 -8.05 -4.89
CA GLU A 93 0.13 -8.18 -6.28
C GLU A 93 0.59 -9.49 -6.92
N GLU A 94 1.86 -9.88 -6.71
CA GLU A 94 2.42 -11.09 -7.32
C GLU A 94 1.78 -12.37 -6.74
N LEU A 95 1.51 -12.42 -5.43
CA LEU A 95 0.85 -13.59 -4.83
C LEU A 95 -0.60 -13.74 -5.33
N VAL A 96 -1.32 -12.64 -5.45
CA VAL A 96 -2.69 -12.63 -6.01
C VAL A 96 -2.68 -13.14 -7.45
N LYS A 97 -1.73 -12.68 -8.28
CA LYS A 97 -1.56 -13.14 -9.65
C LYS A 97 -1.28 -14.64 -9.71
N MET A 98 -0.29 -15.12 -8.93
CA MET A 98 0.04 -16.55 -8.85
C MET A 98 -1.17 -17.41 -8.40
N ALA A 99 -1.97 -16.91 -7.47
CA ALA A 99 -3.17 -17.60 -7.00
C ALA A 99 -4.21 -17.73 -8.11
N TYR A 100 -4.48 -16.68 -8.88
CA TYR A 100 -5.38 -16.72 -10.03
C TYR A 100 -4.87 -17.67 -11.12
N GLU A 101 -3.58 -17.63 -11.44
CA GLU A 101 -2.96 -18.54 -12.42
C GLU A 101 -3.09 -20.02 -12.01
N ALA A 102 -3.12 -20.30 -10.71
CA ALA A 102 -3.33 -21.62 -10.14
C ALA A 102 -4.82 -22.00 -9.94
N GLY A 103 -5.77 -21.15 -10.34
CA GLY A 103 -7.21 -21.39 -10.18
C GLY A 103 -7.71 -21.31 -8.73
N ILE A 104 -6.96 -20.64 -7.84
CA ILE A 104 -7.31 -20.48 -6.43
C ILE A 104 -8.28 -19.31 -6.27
N GLU A 105 -9.30 -19.50 -5.43
CA GLU A 105 -10.24 -18.42 -5.08
C GLU A 105 -9.54 -17.35 -4.24
N VAL A 106 -9.67 -16.08 -4.68
CA VAL A 106 -9.13 -14.92 -3.97
C VAL A 106 -10.26 -14.01 -3.53
N THR A 107 -10.23 -13.56 -2.28
CA THR A 107 -11.15 -12.54 -1.75
C THR A 107 -10.35 -11.40 -1.16
N SER A 108 -10.59 -10.18 -1.62
CA SER A 108 -10.08 -8.96 -0.99
C SER A 108 -11.13 -8.35 -0.07
N LEU A 109 -10.72 -8.01 1.15
CA LEU A 109 -11.59 -7.34 2.10
C LEU A 109 -11.47 -5.82 1.92
N PRO A 110 -12.59 -5.06 2.02
CA PRO A 110 -12.51 -3.60 2.14
C PRO A 110 -11.80 -3.20 3.44
N GLY A 111 -11.00 -2.15 3.38
CA GLY A 111 -10.32 -1.65 4.56
C GLY A 111 -9.44 -0.44 4.29
N ALA A 112 -8.56 -0.13 5.23
CA ALA A 112 -7.70 1.04 5.18
C ALA A 112 -6.78 1.04 3.93
N CYS A 113 -6.70 2.20 3.27
CA CYS A 113 -5.86 2.40 2.10
C CYS A 113 -5.39 3.86 2.04
N ALA A 114 -4.09 4.09 2.18
CA ALA A 114 -3.52 5.42 2.28
C ALA A 114 -3.81 6.29 1.04
N CYS A 115 -3.74 5.74 -0.17
CA CYS A 115 -3.97 6.51 -1.40
C CYS A 115 -5.42 6.99 -1.50
N VAL A 116 -6.40 6.16 -1.12
CA VAL A 116 -7.82 6.55 -1.13
C VAL A 116 -8.10 7.57 -0.01
N THR A 117 -7.53 7.37 1.17
CA THR A 117 -7.66 8.31 2.29
C THR A 117 -7.06 9.67 1.91
N ALA A 118 -5.86 9.72 1.34
CA ALA A 118 -5.24 10.94 0.84
C ALA A 118 -6.10 11.63 -0.23
N LEU A 119 -6.62 10.87 -1.19
CA LEU A 119 -7.47 11.40 -2.26
C LEU A 119 -8.72 12.08 -1.72
N THR A 120 -9.41 11.46 -0.76
CA THR A 120 -10.62 12.03 -0.15
C THR A 120 -10.35 13.28 0.69
N LEU A 121 -9.15 13.40 1.30
CA LEU A 121 -8.71 14.59 2.05
C LEU A 121 -8.17 15.71 1.15
N SER A 122 -7.80 15.40 -0.10
CA SER A 122 -7.02 16.30 -0.94
C SER A 122 -7.77 17.56 -1.36
N GLY A 123 -9.09 17.53 -1.44
CA GLY A 123 -9.89 18.61 -2.05
C GLY A 123 -9.68 18.77 -3.56
N LEU A 124 -8.97 17.82 -4.20
CA LEU A 124 -8.80 17.73 -5.64
C LEU A 124 -9.88 16.84 -6.26
N SER A 125 -9.97 16.80 -7.60
CA SER A 125 -10.95 15.96 -8.28
C SER A 125 -10.73 14.46 -8.00
N THR A 126 -11.76 13.79 -7.52
CA THR A 126 -11.75 12.35 -7.20
C THR A 126 -12.38 11.48 -8.29
N ARG A 127 -13.00 12.08 -9.31
CA ARG A 127 -13.74 11.32 -10.34
C ARG A 127 -12.84 10.47 -11.22
N ARG A 128 -11.65 11.00 -11.53
CA ARG A 128 -10.63 10.33 -12.34
C ARG A 128 -9.29 10.67 -11.75
N PHE A 129 -8.52 9.65 -11.36
CA PHE A 129 -7.20 9.80 -10.76
C PHE A 129 -6.25 8.72 -11.25
N VAL A 130 -4.97 8.94 -11.02
CA VAL A 130 -3.88 8.01 -11.31
C VAL A 130 -3.11 7.76 -10.03
N PHE A 131 -2.83 6.50 -9.75
CA PHE A 131 -1.96 6.09 -8.65
C PHE A 131 -0.61 5.66 -9.22
N GLU A 132 0.43 6.44 -8.91
CA GLU A 132 1.80 6.20 -9.38
C GLU A 132 2.66 5.48 -8.34
N ALA A 133 2.13 5.31 -7.12
CA ALA A 133 2.87 4.75 -6.00
C ALA A 133 4.19 5.52 -5.72
N PHE A 134 5.28 4.82 -5.38
CA PHE A 134 6.63 5.40 -5.32
C PHE A 134 7.22 5.50 -6.71
N LEU A 135 7.84 6.65 -7.01
CA LEU A 135 8.59 6.79 -8.25
C LEU A 135 9.76 5.79 -8.27
N PRO A 136 10.06 5.17 -9.43
CA PRO A 136 11.11 4.16 -9.52
C PRO A 136 12.47 4.66 -9.00
N PRO A 137 13.24 3.85 -8.25
CA PRO A 137 14.56 4.26 -7.77
C PRO A 137 15.63 4.27 -8.87
N ASP A 138 15.46 3.50 -9.95
CA ASP A 138 16.34 3.52 -11.12
C ASP A 138 16.21 4.84 -11.88
N LYS A 139 17.34 5.49 -12.17
CA LYS A 139 17.36 6.83 -12.78
C LYS A 139 16.66 6.90 -14.15
N LYS A 140 16.77 5.86 -14.95
CA LYS A 140 16.17 5.83 -16.29
C LYS A 140 14.66 5.65 -16.20
N GLU A 141 14.22 4.70 -15.39
CA GLU A 141 12.80 4.44 -15.15
C GLU A 141 12.12 5.62 -14.45
N HIS A 142 12.81 6.25 -13.49
CA HIS A 142 12.36 7.47 -12.80
C HIS A 142 12.08 8.60 -13.78
N LYS A 143 13.05 8.88 -14.67
CA LYS A 143 12.87 9.90 -15.71
C LYS A 143 11.70 9.58 -16.64
N LEU A 144 11.54 8.32 -17.04
CA LEU A 144 10.42 7.89 -17.87
C LEU A 144 9.08 8.04 -17.14
N ALA A 145 9.04 7.76 -15.84
CA ALA A 145 7.84 7.97 -15.02
C ALA A 145 7.46 9.46 -14.98
N LEU A 146 8.41 10.34 -14.69
CA LEU A 146 8.18 11.81 -14.71
C LEU A 146 7.69 12.29 -16.08
N GLU A 147 8.30 11.85 -17.16
CA GLU A 147 7.86 12.24 -18.51
C GLU A 147 6.42 11.79 -18.83
N ARG A 148 5.99 10.63 -18.34
CA ARG A 148 4.59 10.17 -18.46
C ARG A 148 3.63 11.10 -17.72
N LEU A 149 4.03 11.59 -16.53
CA LEU A 149 3.20 12.49 -15.72
C LEU A 149 3.05 13.88 -16.33
N LYS A 150 3.97 14.29 -17.22
CA LYS A 150 3.99 15.63 -17.81
C LYS A 150 2.67 16.05 -18.46
N ASN A 151 2.03 15.10 -19.15
CA ASN A 151 0.77 15.34 -19.85
C ASN A 151 -0.46 14.83 -19.08
N GLU A 152 -0.27 14.36 -17.84
CA GLU A 152 -1.38 13.85 -17.03
C GLU A 152 -2.22 15.01 -16.49
N THR A 153 -3.52 14.98 -16.75
CA THR A 153 -4.49 15.99 -16.35
C THR A 153 -5.37 15.58 -15.19
N ARG A 154 -5.38 14.30 -14.86
CA ARG A 154 -6.11 13.77 -13.71
C ARG A 154 -5.38 14.06 -12.40
N THR A 155 -6.05 13.91 -11.27
CA THR A 155 -5.40 13.93 -9.97
C THR A 155 -4.42 12.75 -9.90
N MET A 156 -3.15 13.05 -9.59
CA MET A 156 -2.09 12.06 -9.42
C MET A 156 -1.82 11.83 -7.94
N ILE A 157 -1.64 10.58 -7.57
CA ILE A 157 -1.28 10.19 -6.20
C ILE A 157 0.10 9.57 -6.25
N VAL A 158 1.05 10.19 -5.57
CA VAL A 158 2.44 9.74 -5.47
C VAL A 158 2.76 9.48 -4.00
N TYR A 159 3.37 8.34 -3.70
CA TYR A 159 3.95 8.05 -2.40
C TYR A 159 5.38 8.53 -2.35
N GLU A 160 5.78 9.11 -1.22
CA GLU A 160 7.16 9.52 -1.05
C GLU A 160 7.63 9.36 0.40
N ALA A 161 8.88 8.95 0.56
CA ALA A 161 9.53 8.90 1.85
C ALA A 161 9.93 10.31 2.32
N PRO A 162 9.81 10.64 3.61
CA PRO A 162 10.09 11.99 4.11
C PRO A 162 11.45 12.55 3.70
N HIS A 163 12.48 11.72 3.69
CA HIS A 163 13.86 12.12 3.37
C HIS A 163 14.12 12.35 1.87
N HIS A 164 13.19 11.94 1.00
CA HIS A 164 13.25 12.19 -0.45
C HIS A 164 12.31 13.29 -0.91
N LEU A 165 11.37 13.72 -0.06
CA LEU A 165 10.28 14.63 -0.41
C LEU A 165 10.75 15.88 -1.15
N LEU A 166 11.75 16.58 -0.60
CA LEU A 166 12.23 17.84 -1.19
C LEU A 166 12.82 17.64 -2.60
N LYS A 167 13.57 16.56 -2.80
CA LYS A 167 14.13 16.20 -4.11
C LYS A 167 13.00 15.95 -5.11
N THR A 168 12.03 15.12 -4.72
CA THR A 168 10.89 14.77 -5.57
C THR A 168 10.03 15.98 -5.91
N LEU A 169 9.79 16.90 -4.97
CA LEU A 169 9.08 18.15 -5.24
C LEU A 169 9.79 19.01 -6.29
N ARG A 170 11.13 19.11 -6.24
CA ARG A 170 11.91 19.86 -7.24
C ARG A 170 11.82 19.21 -8.63
N GLU A 171 11.91 17.88 -8.70
CA GLU A 171 11.77 17.13 -9.96
C GLU A 171 10.34 17.26 -10.54
N LEU A 172 9.32 17.24 -9.69
CA LEU A 172 7.94 17.49 -10.11
C LEU A 172 7.74 18.93 -10.59
N LEU A 173 8.33 19.94 -9.92
CA LEU A 173 8.27 21.33 -10.37
C LEU A 173 8.89 21.50 -11.75
N GLU A 174 10.07 20.94 -11.98
CA GLU A 174 10.76 20.98 -13.26
C GLU A 174 9.95 20.32 -14.39
N THR A 175 9.29 19.19 -14.07
CA THR A 175 8.59 18.39 -15.09
C THR A 175 7.18 18.88 -15.37
N LEU A 176 6.43 19.24 -14.31
CA LEU A 176 5.00 19.54 -14.37
C LEU A 176 4.68 21.04 -14.29
N GLY A 177 5.68 21.87 -13.94
CA GLY A 177 5.47 23.26 -13.54
C GLY A 177 4.81 23.38 -12.16
N ASN A 178 4.52 24.61 -11.74
CA ASN A 178 3.92 24.86 -10.43
C ASN A 178 2.44 24.49 -10.41
N ARG A 179 2.12 23.30 -9.95
CA ARG A 179 0.74 22.78 -9.83
C ARG A 179 0.27 22.79 -8.38
N ARG A 180 -1.05 22.82 -8.21
CA ARG A 180 -1.65 22.56 -6.89
C ARG A 180 -1.39 21.13 -6.45
N LEU A 181 -1.08 20.96 -5.20
CA LEU A 181 -0.95 19.66 -4.55
C LEU A 181 -1.52 19.68 -3.14
N THR A 182 -1.76 18.51 -2.59
CA THR A 182 -2.05 18.33 -1.16
C THR A 182 -1.03 17.35 -0.60
N LEU A 183 -0.26 17.80 0.38
CA LEU A 183 0.66 16.95 1.13
C LEU A 183 -0.07 16.33 2.30
N CYS A 184 -0.23 15.01 2.24
CA CYS A 184 -0.83 14.21 3.32
C CYS A 184 0.28 13.50 4.08
N ARG A 185 0.33 13.74 5.40
CA ARG A 185 1.34 13.14 6.29
C ARG A 185 0.67 12.57 7.52
N GLU A 186 1.27 11.49 8.06
CA GLU A 186 0.81 10.86 9.29
C GLU A 186 -0.69 10.51 9.27
N LEU A 187 -1.19 10.10 8.10
CA LEU A 187 -2.59 9.74 7.90
C LEU A 187 -3.07 8.79 8.99
N THR A 188 -4.24 9.05 9.52
CA THR A 188 -4.92 8.32 10.59
C THR A 188 -4.25 8.41 11.98
N LYS A 189 -3.04 8.98 12.08
CA LYS A 189 -2.30 9.14 13.33
C LYS A 189 -2.65 10.46 14.05
N LYS A 190 -2.19 10.60 15.30
CA LYS A 190 -2.42 11.78 16.15
C LYS A 190 -2.00 13.12 15.50
N HIS A 191 -0.98 13.11 14.67
CA HIS A 191 -0.43 14.30 14.03
C HIS A 191 -0.69 14.31 12.51
N GLU A 192 -1.85 13.77 12.12
CA GLU A 192 -2.32 13.81 10.73
C GLU A 192 -2.36 15.24 10.21
N THR A 193 -1.84 15.43 9.01
CA THR A 193 -1.93 16.70 8.28
C THR A 193 -2.26 16.46 6.83
N ALA A 194 -3.17 17.28 6.29
CA ALA A 194 -3.44 17.42 4.86
C ALA A 194 -3.32 18.90 4.50
N TRP A 195 -2.24 19.26 3.86
CA TRP A 195 -1.93 20.64 3.53
C TRP A 195 -2.08 20.90 2.03
N GLN A 196 -3.12 21.64 1.66
CA GLN A 196 -3.33 22.12 0.28
C GLN A 196 -2.41 23.29 -0.01
N THR A 197 -1.63 23.20 -1.07
CA THR A 197 -0.60 24.17 -1.44
C THR A 197 -0.25 24.09 -2.92
N THR A 198 0.85 24.71 -3.33
CA THR A 198 1.50 24.55 -4.63
C THR A 198 2.82 23.80 -4.45
N ILE A 199 3.40 23.32 -5.56
CA ILE A 199 4.71 22.64 -5.51
C ILE A 199 5.80 23.62 -5.02
N GLU A 200 5.81 24.87 -5.49
CA GLU A 200 6.78 25.89 -5.07
C GLU A 200 6.68 26.19 -3.58
N ASP A 201 5.48 26.44 -3.06
CA ASP A 201 5.27 26.72 -1.64
C ASP A 201 5.65 25.53 -0.78
N ALA A 202 5.43 24.31 -1.27
CA ALA A 202 5.85 23.09 -0.59
C ALA A 202 7.38 23.02 -0.51
N ILE A 203 8.10 23.33 -1.58
CA ILE A 203 9.57 23.40 -1.58
C ILE A 203 10.05 24.43 -0.54
N ILE A 204 9.55 25.66 -0.58
CA ILE A 204 9.94 26.73 0.36
C ILE A 204 9.75 26.29 1.82
N ARG A 205 8.69 25.54 2.12
CA ARG A 205 8.41 25.10 3.49
C ARG A 205 9.36 24.02 3.98
N TYR A 206 9.89 23.18 3.08
CA TYR A 206 10.73 22.03 3.45
C TYR A 206 12.23 22.25 3.19
N GLU A 207 12.62 23.42 2.66
CA GLU A 207 14.02 23.92 2.65
C GLU A 207 14.47 24.39 4.03
#